data_6c2df942e6b8d70e8f2503b69286830f
#
_entry.id   6c2df942e6b8d70e8f2503b69286830f
#
_cell.length_a   1.000
_cell.length_b   1.000
_cell.length_c   1.000
_cell.angle_alpha   90.00
_cell.angle_beta   90.00
_cell.angle_gamma   90.00
#
_symmetry.space_group_name_H-M   'P 1'
#
loop_
_entity.id
_entity.type
_entity.pdbx_description
1 polymer ?
#
loop_
_entity_poly.entity_id
_entity_poly.type
_entity_poly.pdbx_seq_one_letter_code
_entity_poly.pdbx_strand_id
1 'polypeptide(L)'
;FIKDTVLLQESGQPNVTFKLDLPPKNIWIDADASMISRAFANLFKNAGESIEDAIKEAPDHEGEIRVSVSQTEQLIVLEISDNGAGLPQDRSRLMEPYVTNRASGTGLGLSIVTKIIEEHRGTFSLSDAEPFDYNSKVGAKAVIKLPGMKHNTEQNINLGKPV
;
A
#
# COMPACT_ATOMS: atom_id res chain seq x y z
N PHE A 1 -10.69 1.40 -8.26
CA PHE A 1 -9.97 2.25 -7.31
C PHE A 1 -8.48 1.89 -7.18
N ILE A 2 -8.07 0.71 -6.64
CA ILE A 2 -6.64 0.36 -6.49
C ILE A 2 -5.93 0.34 -7.84
N LYS A 3 -6.51 -0.28 -8.87
CA LYS A 3 -5.94 -0.30 -10.23
C LYS A 3 -5.70 1.11 -10.76
N ASP A 4 -6.66 2.01 -10.59
CA ASP A 4 -6.56 3.39 -11.07
C ASP A 4 -5.46 4.16 -10.30
N THR A 5 -5.37 3.93 -9.00
CA THR A 5 -4.32 4.53 -8.16
C THR A 5 -2.93 4.05 -8.58
N VAL A 6 -2.76 2.75 -8.83
CA VAL A 6 -1.49 2.18 -9.33
C VAL A 6 -1.13 2.75 -10.69
N LEU A 7 -2.08 2.77 -11.65
CA LEU A 7 -1.84 3.31 -12.98
C LEU A 7 -1.35 4.77 -12.96
N LEU A 8 -1.91 5.57 -12.04
CA LEU A 8 -1.45 6.94 -11.84
C LEU A 8 0.00 7.00 -11.32
N GLN A 9 0.37 6.09 -10.42
CA GLN A 9 1.73 6.04 -9.86
C GLN A 9 2.75 5.51 -10.87
N GLU A 10 2.41 4.51 -11.69
CA GLU A 10 3.25 4.02 -12.78
C GLU A 10 3.68 5.16 -13.72
N SER A 11 2.76 6.04 -14.05
CA SER A 11 3.04 7.20 -14.92
C SER A 11 4.09 8.15 -14.34
N GLY A 12 4.19 8.21 -13.01
CA GLY A 12 5.15 9.06 -12.28
C GLY A 12 6.48 8.38 -11.94
N GLN A 13 6.58 7.07 -12.14
CA GLN A 13 7.73 6.24 -11.74
C GLN A 13 8.19 5.31 -12.87
N PRO A 14 8.81 5.86 -13.95
CA PRO A 14 9.11 5.09 -15.16
C PRO A 14 10.13 3.95 -14.97
N ASN A 15 10.90 3.96 -13.87
CA ASN A 15 11.90 2.95 -13.54
C ASN A 15 11.38 1.87 -12.58
N VAL A 16 10.05 1.84 -12.36
CA VAL A 16 9.42 0.91 -11.41
C VAL A 16 8.34 0.11 -12.11
N THR A 17 8.44 -1.21 -12.01
CA THR A 17 7.38 -2.13 -12.47
C THR A 17 6.40 -2.42 -11.34
N PHE A 18 5.10 -2.31 -11.62
CA PHE A 18 4.05 -2.66 -10.66
C PHE A 18 3.46 -4.02 -10.99
N LYS A 19 3.42 -4.93 -10.00
CA LYS A 19 2.73 -6.22 -10.09
C LYS A 19 1.55 -6.25 -9.16
N LEU A 20 0.36 -6.57 -9.70
CA LEU A 20 -0.90 -6.59 -8.98
C LEU A 20 -1.42 -8.01 -8.82
N ASP A 21 -1.65 -8.42 -7.58
CA ASP A 21 -2.38 -9.64 -7.23
C ASP A 21 -3.69 -9.23 -6.54
N LEU A 22 -4.75 -9.11 -7.33
CA LEU A 22 -6.05 -8.65 -6.88
C LEU A 22 -7.07 -9.76 -7.00
N PRO A 23 -8.00 -9.88 -6.05
CA PRO A 23 -9.06 -10.87 -6.11
C PRO A 23 -9.95 -10.66 -7.34
N PRO A 24 -10.52 -11.74 -7.91
CA PRO A 24 -11.36 -11.66 -9.11
C PRO A 24 -12.69 -10.94 -8.86
N LYS A 25 -13.13 -10.87 -7.60
CA LYS A 25 -14.37 -10.18 -7.20
C LYS A 25 -14.07 -8.81 -6.63
N ASN A 26 -14.98 -7.86 -6.86
CA ASN A 26 -14.88 -6.54 -6.24
C ASN A 26 -14.98 -6.65 -4.73
N ILE A 27 -14.08 -5.98 -4.04
CA ILE A 27 -14.10 -5.79 -2.59
C ILE A 27 -14.66 -4.39 -2.30
N TRP A 28 -15.60 -4.33 -1.38
CA TRP A 28 -16.21 -3.09 -0.94
C TRP A 28 -15.77 -2.76 0.47
N ILE A 29 -15.40 -1.50 0.70
CA ILE A 29 -15.03 -0.97 2.02
C ILE A 29 -15.86 0.27 2.32
N ASP A 30 -16.15 0.49 3.60
CA ASP A 30 -16.71 1.75 4.09
C ASP A 30 -15.55 2.68 4.45
N ALA A 31 -15.16 3.55 3.52
CA ALA A 31 -14.00 4.41 3.68
C ALA A 31 -14.11 5.67 2.84
N ASP A 32 -13.47 6.74 3.31
CA ASP A 32 -13.26 7.95 2.50
C ASP A 32 -12.22 7.68 1.42
N ALA A 33 -12.68 7.65 0.15
CA ALA A 33 -11.84 7.35 -1.01
C ALA A 33 -10.68 8.33 -1.16
N SER A 34 -10.86 9.61 -0.82
CA SER A 34 -9.83 10.64 -0.92
C SER A 34 -8.73 10.41 0.11
N MET A 35 -9.11 10.08 1.35
CA MET A 35 -8.15 9.78 2.41
C MET A 35 -7.37 8.50 2.10
N ILE A 36 -8.05 7.44 1.67
CA ILE A 36 -7.39 6.18 1.28
C ILE A 36 -6.46 6.39 0.08
N SER A 37 -6.85 7.17 -0.95
CA SER A 37 -5.96 7.55 -2.05
C SER A 37 -4.70 8.25 -1.56
N ARG A 38 -4.84 9.17 -0.61
CA ARG A 38 -3.70 9.88 0.00
C ARG A 38 -2.76 8.94 0.75
N ALA A 39 -3.31 7.98 1.50
CA ALA A 39 -2.50 6.96 2.17
C ALA A 39 -1.70 6.12 1.17
N PHE A 40 -2.34 5.65 0.09
CA PHE A 40 -1.68 4.86 -0.94
C PHE A 40 -0.61 5.67 -1.69
N ALA A 41 -0.90 6.91 -2.06
CA ALA A 41 0.07 7.79 -2.71
C ALA A 41 1.35 7.97 -1.85
N ASN A 42 1.21 8.12 -0.51
CA ASN A 42 2.35 8.19 0.39
C ASN A 42 3.15 6.87 0.41
N LEU A 43 2.48 5.72 0.43
CA LEU A 43 3.16 4.41 0.44
C LEU A 43 3.88 4.15 -0.89
N PHE A 44 3.23 4.38 -2.03
CA PHE A 44 3.86 4.20 -3.34
C PHE A 44 5.01 5.17 -3.57
N LYS A 45 4.90 6.40 -3.10
CA LYS A 45 6.01 7.36 -3.13
C LYS A 45 7.19 6.85 -2.30
N ASN A 46 6.96 6.38 -1.08
CA ASN A 46 8.02 5.85 -0.22
C ASN A 46 8.70 4.63 -0.85
N ALA A 47 7.93 3.71 -1.44
CA ALA A 47 8.45 2.55 -2.15
C ALA A 47 9.30 2.95 -3.37
N GLY A 48 8.81 3.86 -4.19
CA GLY A 48 9.56 4.37 -5.35
C GLY A 48 10.86 5.05 -4.96
N GLU A 49 10.85 5.90 -3.93
CA GLU A 49 12.07 6.54 -3.40
C GLU A 49 13.06 5.51 -2.84
N SER A 50 12.57 4.44 -2.19
CA SER A 50 13.40 3.32 -1.73
C SER A 50 14.08 2.59 -2.89
N ILE A 51 13.34 2.39 -3.99
CA ILE A 51 13.87 1.79 -5.22
C ILE A 51 14.89 2.71 -5.90
N GLU A 52 14.61 4.01 -5.98
CA GLU A 52 15.57 4.97 -6.52
C GLU A 52 16.91 4.96 -5.75
N ASP A 53 16.85 4.85 -4.43
CA ASP A 53 18.07 4.73 -3.61
C ASP A 53 18.81 3.42 -3.90
N ALA A 54 18.09 2.30 -4.10
CA ALA A 54 18.69 1.03 -4.51
C ALA A 54 19.33 1.09 -5.91
N ILE A 55 18.71 1.78 -6.87
CA ILE A 55 19.26 1.98 -8.22
C ILE A 55 20.54 2.85 -8.18
N LYS A 56 20.60 3.87 -7.33
CA LYS A 56 21.82 4.68 -7.15
C LYS A 56 23.01 3.83 -6.67
N GLU A 57 22.76 2.85 -5.79
CA GLU A 57 23.78 1.93 -5.30
C GLU A 57 24.14 0.84 -6.32
N ALA A 58 23.16 0.35 -7.08
CA ALA A 58 23.27 -0.69 -8.09
C ALA A 58 22.50 -0.30 -9.35
N PRO A 59 23.13 0.33 -10.36
CA PRO A 59 22.45 0.85 -11.54
C PRO A 59 21.69 -0.18 -12.38
N ASP A 60 22.05 -1.46 -12.28
CA ASP A 60 21.36 -2.56 -12.97
C ASP A 60 20.17 -3.12 -12.14
N HIS A 61 19.83 -2.49 -11.03
CA HIS A 61 18.71 -2.93 -10.19
C HIS A 61 17.38 -2.64 -10.88
N GLU A 62 16.58 -3.69 -11.09
CA GLU A 62 15.23 -3.58 -11.63
C GLU A 62 14.23 -3.32 -10.50
N GLY A 63 13.68 -2.10 -10.45
CA GLY A 63 12.71 -1.69 -9.42
C GLY A 63 11.36 -2.36 -9.62
N GLU A 64 10.83 -2.97 -8.57
CA GLU A 64 9.52 -3.60 -8.59
C GLU A 64 8.74 -3.31 -7.30
N ILE A 65 7.44 -2.98 -7.47
CA ILE A 65 6.47 -2.88 -6.39
C ILE A 65 5.39 -3.95 -6.61
N ARG A 66 5.17 -4.77 -5.59
CA ARG A 66 4.09 -5.78 -5.57
C ARG A 66 2.96 -5.31 -4.69
N VAL A 67 1.75 -5.35 -5.21
CA VAL A 67 0.53 -4.99 -4.48
C VAL A 67 -0.40 -6.18 -4.48
N SER A 68 -0.74 -6.68 -3.31
CA SER A 68 -1.73 -7.74 -3.15
C SER A 68 -2.90 -7.29 -2.28
N VAL A 69 -4.07 -7.80 -2.60
CA VAL A 69 -5.28 -7.58 -1.81
C VAL A 69 -5.96 -8.91 -1.56
N SER A 70 -6.21 -9.20 -0.31
CA SER A 70 -6.98 -10.37 0.10
C SER A 70 -8.12 -9.97 1.03
N GLN A 71 -9.15 -10.79 1.07
CA GLN A 71 -10.31 -10.57 1.93
C GLN A 71 -10.68 -11.85 2.66
N THR A 72 -10.88 -11.73 3.97
CA THR A 72 -11.56 -12.71 4.79
C THR A 72 -12.98 -12.24 5.11
N GLU A 73 -13.76 -13.00 5.87
CA GLU A 73 -15.10 -12.58 6.31
C GLU A 73 -15.12 -11.27 7.11
N GLN A 74 -14.03 -10.92 7.75
CA GLN A 74 -13.97 -9.80 8.70
C GLN A 74 -12.97 -8.72 8.31
N LEU A 75 -11.95 -9.06 7.52
CA LEU A 75 -10.84 -8.17 7.23
C LEU A 75 -10.51 -8.15 5.74
N ILE A 76 -10.13 -6.96 5.28
CA ILE A 76 -9.45 -6.75 4.01
C ILE A 76 -8.00 -6.46 4.35
N VAL A 77 -7.09 -7.21 3.73
CA VAL A 77 -5.64 -7.04 3.89
C VAL A 77 -5.07 -6.56 2.56
N LEU A 78 -4.43 -5.41 2.60
CA LEU A 78 -3.64 -4.87 1.49
C LEU A 78 -2.18 -4.95 1.88
N GLU A 79 -1.36 -5.52 1.03
CA GLU A 79 0.10 -5.54 1.16
C GLU A 79 0.74 -4.81 -0.01
N ILE A 80 1.71 -3.95 0.30
CA ILE A 80 2.55 -3.26 -0.68
C ILE A 80 3.99 -3.58 -0.31
N SER A 81 4.69 -4.29 -1.19
CA SER A 81 6.10 -4.65 -1.00
C SER A 81 6.94 -4.04 -2.10
N ASP A 82 8.10 -3.51 -1.76
CA ASP A 82 9.12 -3.04 -2.72
C ASP A 82 10.40 -3.87 -2.60
N ASN A 83 11.25 -3.79 -3.61
CA ASN A 83 12.59 -4.37 -3.63
C ASN A 83 13.69 -3.30 -3.54
N GLY A 84 13.38 -2.17 -2.93
CA GLY A 84 14.30 -1.05 -2.80
C GLY A 84 15.37 -1.24 -1.72
N ALA A 85 15.86 -0.13 -1.18
CA ALA A 85 16.92 -0.12 -0.15
C ALA A 85 16.48 -0.67 1.22
N GLY A 86 15.18 -0.91 1.41
CA GLY A 86 14.62 -1.47 2.63
C GLY A 86 14.45 -0.46 3.77
N LEU A 87 14.11 -0.98 4.94
CA LEU A 87 13.90 -0.17 6.13
C LEU A 87 15.22 0.12 6.86
N PRO A 88 15.36 1.28 7.54
CA PRO A 88 16.52 1.57 8.37
C PRO A 88 16.62 0.59 9.54
N GLN A 89 17.83 0.46 10.10
CA GLN A 89 18.07 -0.42 11.25
C GLN A 89 17.31 0.05 12.51
N ASP A 90 17.33 1.35 12.79
CA ASP A 90 16.53 1.93 13.86
C ASP A 90 15.12 2.25 13.33
N ARG A 91 14.15 1.47 13.79
CA ARG A 91 12.75 1.54 13.38
C ARG A 91 11.84 2.09 14.46
N SER A 92 12.39 2.39 15.62
CA SER A 92 11.62 2.76 16.82
C SER A 92 10.72 4.00 16.59
N ARG A 93 11.15 4.88 15.69
CA ARG A 93 10.50 6.17 15.44
C ARG A 93 9.97 6.34 14.01
N LEU A 94 9.93 5.29 13.19
CA LEU A 94 9.53 5.39 11.78
C LEU A 94 8.11 5.94 11.56
N MET A 95 7.21 5.70 12.50
CA MET A 95 5.82 6.17 12.43
C MET A 95 5.62 7.54 13.07
N GLU A 96 6.64 8.10 13.74
CA GLU A 96 6.53 9.41 14.35
C GLU A 96 6.55 10.52 13.28
N PRO A 97 5.77 11.59 13.47
CA PRO A 97 5.83 12.76 12.59
C PRO A 97 7.22 13.41 12.59
N TYR A 98 7.61 13.95 11.43
CA TYR A 98 8.88 14.66 11.21
C TYR A 98 10.14 13.80 11.34
N VAL A 99 10.02 12.48 11.42
CA VAL A 99 11.15 11.55 11.39
C VAL A 99 11.38 11.08 9.97
N THR A 100 12.57 11.36 9.44
CA THR A 100 12.99 10.94 8.11
C THR A 100 14.50 10.86 8.02
N ASN A 101 15.00 9.85 7.32
CA ASN A 101 16.43 9.72 7.02
C ASN A 101 16.77 10.32 5.64
N ARG A 102 15.79 10.89 4.93
CA ARG A 102 15.96 11.47 3.59
C ARG A 102 16.06 12.99 3.66
N ALA A 103 17.05 13.56 2.98
CA ALA A 103 17.30 15.00 2.97
C ALA A 103 16.11 15.83 2.43
N SER A 104 15.33 15.28 1.51
CA SER A 104 14.13 15.91 0.92
C SER A 104 12.82 15.47 1.55
N GLY A 105 12.86 14.55 2.52
CA GLY A 105 11.67 13.99 3.15
C GLY A 105 11.09 14.91 4.22
N THR A 106 9.76 15.04 4.26
CA THR A 106 9.06 15.81 5.32
C THR A 106 8.92 15.01 6.62
N GLY A 107 9.12 13.70 6.58
CA GLY A 107 8.86 12.80 7.71
C GLY A 107 7.39 12.67 8.10
N LEU A 108 6.46 13.11 7.24
CA LEU A 108 5.02 13.08 7.52
C LEU A 108 4.28 11.94 6.82
N GLY A 109 4.89 11.29 5.83
CA GLY A 109 4.21 10.33 4.97
C GLY A 109 3.63 9.15 5.76
N LEU A 110 4.43 8.48 6.58
CA LEU A 110 3.99 7.31 7.36
C LEU A 110 3.04 7.66 8.49
N SER A 111 3.24 8.78 9.18
CA SER A 111 2.31 9.25 10.21
C SER A 111 0.94 9.62 9.64
N ILE A 112 0.89 10.18 8.42
CA ILE A 112 -0.36 10.43 7.70
C ILE A 112 -1.04 9.10 7.36
N VAL A 113 -0.31 8.10 6.85
CA VAL A 113 -0.86 6.76 6.57
C VAL A 113 -1.44 6.16 7.84
N THR A 114 -0.67 6.12 8.93
CA THR A 114 -1.11 5.58 10.22
C THR A 114 -2.43 6.22 10.65
N LYS A 115 -2.48 7.56 10.68
CA LYS A 115 -3.68 8.29 11.08
C LYS A 115 -4.89 7.98 10.21
N ILE A 116 -4.73 7.99 8.89
CA ILE A 116 -5.83 7.69 7.96
C ILE A 116 -6.37 6.28 8.21
N ILE A 117 -5.49 5.29 8.35
CA ILE A 117 -5.90 3.91 8.55
C ILE A 117 -6.59 3.70 9.90
N GLU A 118 -6.10 4.35 10.97
CA GLU A 118 -6.74 4.32 12.29
C GLU A 118 -8.13 4.98 12.28
N GLU A 119 -8.30 6.11 11.59
CA GLU A 119 -9.61 6.77 11.41
C GLU A 119 -10.62 5.85 10.70
N HIS A 120 -10.14 4.92 9.88
CA HIS A 120 -10.94 3.88 9.23
C HIS A 120 -11.01 2.57 10.03
N ARG A 121 -10.67 2.59 11.32
CA ARG A 121 -10.68 1.43 12.23
C ARG A 121 -9.76 0.30 11.77
N GLY A 122 -8.76 0.61 10.98
CA GLY A 122 -7.77 -0.31 10.47
C GLY A 122 -6.49 -0.32 11.28
N THR A 123 -5.56 -1.14 10.85
CA THR A 123 -4.19 -1.17 11.38
C THR A 123 -3.19 -1.07 10.23
N PHE A 124 -2.07 -0.41 10.50
CA PHE A 124 -0.96 -0.25 9.59
C PHE A 124 0.32 -0.77 10.23
N SER A 125 1.13 -1.51 9.48
CA SER A 125 2.43 -1.98 9.93
C SER A 125 3.45 -1.99 8.80
N LEU A 126 4.73 -1.86 9.17
CA LEU A 126 5.88 -1.99 8.28
C LEU A 126 6.79 -3.12 8.77
N SER A 127 7.31 -3.89 7.83
CA SER A 127 8.31 -4.93 8.05
C SER A 127 9.25 -5.03 6.85
N ASP A 128 10.27 -5.86 6.95
CA ASP A 128 11.06 -6.24 5.79
C ASP A 128 10.20 -7.03 4.81
N ALA A 129 10.39 -6.78 3.51
CA ALA A 129 9.80 -7.60 2.47
C ALA A 129 10.59 -8.91 2.32
N GLU A 130 9.90 -9.99 1.92
CA GLU A 130 10.61 -11.16 1.42
C GLU A 130 11.37 -10.80 0.13
N PRO A 131 12.60 -11.34 -0.07
CA PRO A 131 13.33 -11.11 -1.30
C PRO A 131 12.51 -11.54 -2.51
N PHE A 132 12.52 -10.73 -3.55
CA PHE A 132 11.86 -11.09 -4.81
C PHE A 132 12.70 -12.14 -5.55
N ASP A 133 12.04 -13.00 -6.37
CA ASP A 133 12.66 -14.20 -6.95
C ASP A 133 14.01 -13.99 -7.66
N TYR A 134 14.18 -12.84 -8.29
CA TYR A 134 15.37 -12.49 -9.07
C TYR A 134 16.25 -11.44 -8.39
N ASN A 135 15.92 -11.04 -7.16
CA ASN A 135 16.57 -9.95 -6.44
C ASN A 135 16.88 -10.36 -5.00
N SER A 136 18.12 -10.22 -4.58
CA SER A 136 18.56 -10.54 -3.23
C SER A 136 18.37 -9.39 -2.21
N LYS A 137 17.94 -8.20 -2.67
CA LYS A 137 17.69 -7.07 -1.75
C LYS A 137 16.41 -7.32 -0.97
N VAL A 138 16.47 -6.97 0.30
CA VAL A 138 15.34 -6.99 1.22
C VAL A 138 14.76 -5.58 1.26
N GLY A 139 13.67 -5.37 0.55
CA GLY A 139 12.95 -4.11 0.55
C GLY A 139 12.03 -3.94 1.76
N ALA A 140 11.04 -3.09 1.64
CA ALA A 140 10.05 -2.87 2.69
C ALA A 140 8.68 -3.45 2.31
N LYS A 141 7.93 -3.91 3.32
CA LYS A 141 6.55 -4.36 3.20
C LYS A 141 5.65 -3.55 4.12
N ALA A 142 4.68 -2.85 3.52
CA ALA A 142 3.60 -2.16 4.19
C ALA A 142 2.36 -3.05 4.19
N VAL A 143 1.74 -3.24 5.36
CA VAL A 143 0.52 -4.02 5.51
C VAL A 143 -0.57 -3.14 6.12
N ILE A 144 -1.69 -3.02 5.41
CA ILE A 144 -2.90 -2.35 5.85
C ILE A 144 -3.99 -3.40 6.05
N LYS A 145 -4.64 -3.36 7.22
CA LYS A 145 -5.81 -4.19 7.49
C LYS A 145 -6.99 -3.27 7.77
N LEU A 146 -8.07 -3.43 7.02
CA LEU A 146 -9.31 -2.68 7.17
C LEU A 146 -10.48 -3.61 7.47
N PRO A 147 -11.50 -3.16 8.22
CA PRO A 147 -12.71 -3.93 8.39
C PRO A 147 -13.38 -4.23 7.06
N GLY A 148 -13.70 -5.49 6.82
CA GLY A 148 -14.50 -5.90 5.66
C GLY A 148 -15.96 -5.56 5.87
N MET A 149 -16.65 -5.13 4.80
CA MET A 149 -18.11 -5.03 4.85
C MET A 149 -18.71 -6.45 4.82
N LYS A 150 -19.57 -6.75 5.80
CA LYS A 150 -20.42 -7.93 5.70
C LYS A 150 -21.40 -7.70 4.54
N HIS A 151 -21.24 -8.42 3.46
CA HIS A 151 -22.25 -8.47 2.42
C HIS A 151 -23.47 -9.21 3.01
N ASN A 152 -24.47 -8.47 3.46
CA ASN A 152 -25.80 -9.04 3.71
C ASN A 152 -26.38 -9.42 2.35
N THR A 153 -26.25 -10.68 1.99
CA THR A 153 -26.83 -11.28 0.77
C THR A 153 -28.38 -11.28 0.81
N GLU A 154 -28.99 -10.78 1.88
CA GLU A 154 -30.45 -10.84 2.11
C GLU A 154 -31.24 -9.59 1.71
N GLN A 155 -30.61 -8.53 1.18
CA GLN A 155 -31.36 -7.33 0.77
C GLN A 155 -31.67 -7.20 -0.73
N ASN A 156 -31.55 -8.28 -1.48
CA ASN A 156 -32.02 -8.32 -2.87
C ASN A 156 -33.33 -9.11 -3.02
N ILE A 157 -34.25 -8.94 -2.08
CA ILE A 157 -35.62 -9.45 -2.23
C ILE A 157 -36.59 -8.27 -2.17
N ASN A 158 -37.17 -8.00 -3.31
CA ASN A 158 -38.43 -7.26 -3.46
C ASN A 158 -38.36 -5.74 -3.57
N LEU A 159 -38.00 -5.24 -4.74
CA LEU A 159 -38.55 -3.97 -5.23
C LEU A 159 -39.27 -4.18 -6.56
N GLY A 160 -40.60 -4.26 -6.47
CA GLY A 160 -41.47 -3.83 -7.54
C GLY A 160 -41.92 -4.86 -8.54
N LYS A 161 -43.02 -5.58 -8.28
CA LYS A 161 -43.98 -5.83 -9.32
C LYS A 161 -44.81 -4.55 -9.52
N PRO A 162 -44.85 -3.97 -10.71
CA PRO A 162 -45.90 -3.00 -11.02
C PRO A 162 -47.23 -3.73 -11.15
N VAL A 163 -48.26 -3.13 -10.60
CA VAL A 163 -49.65 -3.45 -10.82
C VAL A 163 -50.03 -3.02 -12.24
#